data_7e70a22c04708d58fd32b15c68a68226
#
_entry.id   7e70a22c04708d58fd32b15c68a68226
#
_cell.length_a   1.000
_cell.length_b   1.000
_cell.length_c   1.000
_cell.angle_alpha   90.00
_cell.angle_beta   90.00
_cell.angle_gamma   90.00
#
_symmetry.space_group_name_H-M   'P 1'
#
loop_
_entity.id
_entity.type
_entity.pdbx_description
1 polymer ?
#
loop_
_entity_poly.entity_id
_entity_poly.type
_entity_poly.pdbx_seq_one_letter_code
_entity_poly.pdbx_strand_id
1 'polypeptide(L)'
;ETDTEVIPHLIEYFMTHEAKDFEDAFVATALLLEGRYAFVAMHRDLPYILAVRDGSPLVLGEGAQGYYLASDVPAFLDYTRIVNYLDDEQYVKVSRDESVIRELRTRKFVKPDRKEILWERESATKEGYAHYMLKEIMEQPAALDRAIRQDDEELLAIAHLLKTHRTF
;
A
#
# COMPACT_ATOMS: atom_id res chain seq x y z
N GLU A 1 4.54 -23.76 6.06
CA GLU A 1 5.12 -23.48 7.40
C GLU A 1 5.00 -22.01 7.80
N THR A 2 4.57 -21.15 6.89
CA THR A 2 4.26 -19.73 7.14
C THR A 2 2.76 -19.49 6.92
N ASP A 3 2.20 -18.45 7.55
CA ASP A 3 0.82 -18.03 7.34
C ASP A 3 0.52 -17.70 5.87
N THR A 4 1.50 -17.15 5.16
CA THR A 4 1.40 -16.81 3.73
C THR A 4 1.18 -18.05 2.84
N GLU A 5 1.63 -19.23 3.24
CA GLU A 5 1.52 -20.48 2.46
C GLU A 5 0.06 -20.88 2.18
N VAL A 6 -0.87 -20.49 3.02
CA VAL A 6 -2.30 -20.77 2.82
C VAL A 6 -2.86 -20.05 1.57
N ILE A 7 -2.32 -18.89 1.20
CA ILE A 7 -2.83 -18.07 0.11
C ILE A 7 -2.77 -18.80 -1.24
N PRO A 8 -1.62 -19.29 -1.74
CA PRO A 8 -1.57 -20.01 -3.01
C PRO A 8 -2.41 -21.30 -2.99
N HIS A 9 -2.50 -21.99 -1.85
CA HIS A 9 -3.35 -23.17 -1.73
C HIS A 9 -4.85 -22.85 -1.84
N LEU A 10 -5.30 -21.75 -1.29
CA LEU A 10 -6.69 -21.29 -1.43
C LEU A 10 -6.98 -20.87 -2.88
N ILE A 11 -6.07 -20.14 -3.52
CA ILE A 11 -6.23 -19.78 -4.94
C ILE A 11 -6.32 -21.04 -5.80
N GLU A 12 -5.42 -21.99 -5.63
CA GLU A 12 -5.45 -23.28 -6.35
C GLU A 12 -6.76 -24.04 -6.08
N TYR A 13 -7.21 -24.08 -4.84
CA TYR A 13 -8.47 -24.73 -4.47
C TYR A 13 -9.66 -24.12 -5.23
N PHE A 14 -9.80 -22.79 -5.24
CA PHE A 14 -10.88 -22.12 -5.97
C PHE A 14 -10.81 -22.32 -7.48
N MET A 15 -9.62 -22.32 -8.05
CA MET A 15 -9.44 -22.57 -9.48
C MET A 15 -9.82 -24.02 -9.87
N THR A 16 -9.47 -24.99 -9.03
CA THR A 16 -9.64 -26.42 -9.35
C THR A 16 -11.01 -26.97 -8.97
N HIS A 17 -11.55 -26.56 -7.83
CA HIS A 17 -12.80 -27.15 -7.29
C HIS A 17 -14.04 -26.31 -7.57
N GLU A 18 -13.90 -25.01 -7.74
CA GLU A 18 -15.01 -24.11 -8.02
C GLU A 18 -14.99 -23.53 -9.44
N ALA A 19 -14.07 -24.01 -10.28
CA ALA A 19 -13.91 -23.60 -11.68
C ALA A 19 -13.81 -22.06 -11.86
N LYS A 20 -13.25 -21.36 -10.87
CA LYS A 20 -12.99 -19.93 -10.95
C LYS A 20 -11.77 -19.65 -11.83
N ASP A 21 -11.80 -18.53 -12.53
CA ASP A 21 -10.58 -18.01 -13.13
C ASP A 21 -9.61 -17.49 -12.04
N PHE A 22 -8.39 -17.13 -12.43
CA PHE A 22 -7.37 -16.70 -11.48
C PHE A 22 -7.75 -15.43 -10.72
N GLU A 23 -8.41 -14.44 -11.38
CA GLU A 23 -8.84 -13.21 -10.73
C GLU A 23 -9.96 -13.47 -9.72
N ASP A 24 -10.92 -14.31 -10.08
CA ASP A 24 -12.03 -14.69 -9.20
C ASP A 24 -11.54 -15.54 -8.01
N ALA A 25 -10.61 -16.45 -8.23
CA ALA A 25 -9.99 -17.25 -7.17
C ALA A 25 -9.16 -16.38 -6.22
N PHE A 26 -8.40 -15.42 -6.75
CA PHE A 26 -7.63 -14.46 -5.98
C PHE A 26 -8.53 -13.63 -5.06
N VAL A 27 -9.62 -13.07 -5.59
CA VAL A 27 -10.54 -12.26 -4.78
C VAL A 27 -11.29 -13.13 -3.76
N ALA A 28 -11.75 -14.33 -4.14
CA ALA A 28 -12.38 -15.25 -3.19
C ALA A 28 -11.42 -15.59 -2.03
N THR A 29 -10.14 -15.80 -2.32
CA THR A 29 -9.10 -16.01 -1.31
C THR A 29 -8.95 -14.78 -0.41
N ALA A 30 -8.79 -13.59 -0.96
CA ALA A 30 -8.62 -12.37 -0.18
C ALA A 30 -9.80 -12.08 0.76
N LEU A 31 -11.03 -12.40 0.32
CA LEU A 31 -12.24 -12.23 1.12
C LEU A 31 -12.37 -13.22 2.29
N LEU A 32 -11.63 -14.32 2.27
CA LEU A 32 -11.59 -15.30 3.36
C LEU A 32 -10.51 -15.02 4.40
N LEU A 33 -9.50 -14.21 4.05
CA LEU A 33 -8.44 -13.88 4.98
C LEU A 33 -8.96 -12.95 6.09
N GLU A 34 -8.56 -13.24 7.30
CA GLU A 34 -8.83 -12.40 8.46
C GLU A 34 -7.54 -11.74 8.94
N GLY A 35 -7.63 -10.47 9.37
CA GLY A 35 -6.50 -9.72 9.87
C GLY A 35 -5.91 -8.78 8.83
N ARG A 36 -4.66 -8.38 9.04
CA ARG A 36 -3.98 -7.39 8.19
C ARG A 36 -3.08 -8.07 7.19
N TYR A 37 -3.28 -7.79 5.92
CA TYR A 37 -2.48 -8.37 4.85
C TYR A 37 -2.22 -7.40 3.70
N ALA A 38 -1.16 -7.64 2.98
CA ALA A 38 -0.92 -7.18 1.62
C ALA A 38 -0.13 -8.26 0.89
N PHE A 39 -0.61 -8.71 -0.25
CA PHE A 39 0.11 -9.70 -1.03
C PHE A 39 -0.05 -9.49 -2.53
N VAL A 40 0.90 -10.04 -3.26
CA VAL A 40 0.94 -10.06 -4.72
C VAL A 40 0.92 -11.51 -5.17
N ALA A 41 0.10 -11.82 -6.17
CA ALA A 41 0.04 -13.14 -6.77
C ALA A 41 0.20 -13.06 -8.29
N MET A 42 0.86 -14.06 -8.85
CA MET A 42 1.03 -14.24 -10.28
C MET A 42 0.71 -15.67 -10.67
N HIS A 43 0.18 -15.85 -11.87
CA HIS A 43 -0.03 -17.16 -12.45
C HIS A 43 0.90 -17.36 -13.65
N ARG A 44 1.51 -18.53 -13.75
CA ARG A 44 2.54 -18.83 -14.76
C ARG A 44 2.09 -18.55 -16.21
N ASP A 45 0.83 -18.83 -16.52
CA ASP A 45 0.30 -18.79 -17.88
C ASP A 45 -0.48 -17.50 -18.19
N LEU A 46 -0.52 -16.54 -17.26
CA LEU A 46 -1.28 -15.31 -17.43
C LEU A 46 -0.35 -14.09 -17.45
N PRO A 47 -0.57 -13.10 -18.37
CA PRO A 47 0.33 -11.97 -18.57
C PRO A 47 0.03 -10.81 -17.64
N TYR A 48 -0.47 -11.07 -16.42
CA TYR A 48 -0.76 -10.06 -15.43
C TYR A 48 -0.50 -10.58 -14.01
N ILE A 49 -0.35 -9.66 -13.09
CA ILE A 49 -0.26 -9.91 -11.66
C ILE A 49 -1.44 -9.26 -10.95
N LEU A 50 -1.80 -9.80 -9.81
CA LEU A 50 -2.83 -9.28 -8.92
C LEU A 50 -2.20 -8.92 -7.59
N ALA A 51 -2.62 -7.80 -7.02
CA ALA A 51 -2.18 -7.39 -5.70
C ALA A 51 -3.36 -6.82 -4.91
N VAL A 52 -3.41 -7.07 -3.62
CA VAL A 52 -4.49 -6.67 -2.72
C VAL A 52 -3.91 -6.25 -1.38
N ARG A 53 -4.62 -5.36 -0.71
CA ARG A 53 -4.31 -5.01 0.67
C ARG A 53 -5.56 -4.89 1.53
N ASP A 54 -5.37 -5.18 2.81
CA ASP A 54 -6.27 -4.82 3.90
C ASP A 54 -5.44 -4.57 5.16
N GLY A 55 -5.47 -3.35 5.70
CA GLY A 55 -4.73 -2.92 6.88
C GLY A 55 -3.20 -2.84 6.74
N SER A 56 -2.57 -3.53 5.79
CA SER A 56 -1.13 -3.45 5.52
C SER A 56 -0.85 -2.55 4.30
N PRO A 57 0.28 -1.84 4.24
CA PRO A 57 0.54 -0.90 3.16
C PRO A 57 0.81 -1.60 1.82
N LEU A 58 0.29 -1.03 0.74
CA LEU A 58 0.60 -1.40 -0.64
C LEU A 58 0.49 -0.17 -1.53
N VAL A 59 1.53 0.08 -2.32
CA VAL A 59 1.64 1.23 -3.22
C VAL A 59 1.89 0.73 -4.63
N LEU A 60 1.16 1.29 -5.58
CA LEU A 60 1.37 1.10 -7.01
C LEU A 60 2.16 2.29 -7.56
N GLY A 61 3.35 2.07 -8.10
CA GLY A 61 4.12 3.04 -8.87
C GLY A 61 3.83 2.90 -10.37
N GLU A 62 3.63 4.02 -11.06
CA GLU A 62 3.43 4.07 -12.51
C GLU A 62 4.65 4.73 -13.16
N GLY A 63 5.44 3.99 -13.90
CA GLY A 63 6.65 4.47 -14.57
C GLY A 63 6.63 4.25 -16.08
N ALA A 64 7.55 4.90 -16.78
CA ALA A 64 7.67 4.79 -18.23
C ALA A 64 8.01 3.36 -18.72
N GLN A 65 8.60 2.54 -17.88
CA GLN A 65 9.00 1.17 -18.20
C GLN A 65 8.02 0.10 -17.67
N GLY A 66 6.96 0.51 -16.98
CA GLY A 66 5.97 -0.39 -16.41
C GLY A 66 5.49 0.03 -15.03
N TYR A 67 4.94 -0.92 -14.31
CA TYR A 67 4.34 -0.72 -12.99
C TYR A 67 5.19 -1.37 -11.91
N TYR A 68 5.13 -0.80 -10.72
CA TYR A 68 5.87 -1.25 -9.54
C TYR A 68 4.92 -1.44 -8.37
N LEU A 69 5.08 -2.52 -7.64
CA LEU A 69 4.29 -2.81 -6.43
C LEU A 69 5.25 -2.97 -5.25
N ALA A 70 5.01 -2.23 -4.19
CA ALA A 70 5.79 -2.31 -2.97
C ALA A 70 4.96 -1.90 -1.74
N SER A 71 5.45 -2.24 -0.57
CA SER A 71 4.87 -1.77 0.69
C SER A 71 5.18 -0.30 0.97
N ASP A 72 6.24 0.25 0.34
CA ASP A 72 6.64 1.65 0.54
C ASP A 72 7.31 2.23 -0.72
N VAL A 73 7.16 3.53 -0.92
CA VAL A 73 7.63 4.29 -2.09
C VAL A 73 9.14 4.22 -2.32
N PRO A 74 10.02 4.28 -1.28
CA PRO A 74 11.47 4.21 -1.49
C PRO A 74 11.96 3.01 -2.28
N ALA A 75 11.19 1.91 -2.29
CA ALA A 75 11.54 0.68 -3.00
C ALA A 75 11.64 0.86 -4.54
N PHE A 76 10.89 1.80 -5.11
CA PHE A 76 10.86 2.06 -6.55
C PHE A 76 11.03 3.53 -6.94
N LEU A 77 11.44 4.39 -6.01
CA LEU A 77 11.57 5.84 -6.25
C LEU A 77 12.55 6.20 -7.36
N ASP A 78 13.54 5.33 -7.63
CA ASP A 78 14.48 5.49 -8.75
C ASP A 78 13.83 5.30 -10.13
N TYR A 79 12.68 4.64 -10.18
CA TYR A 79 12.01 4.27 -11.42
C TYR A 79 10.79 5.13 -11.70
N THR A 80 10.10 5.59 -10.65
CA THR A 80 8.94 6.47 -10.79
C THR A 80 8.65 7.27 -9.52
N ARG A 81 8.09 8.46 -9.72
CA ARG A 81 7.55 9.34 -8.66
C ARG A 81 6.02 9.41 -8.68
N ILE A 82 5.39 8.80 -9.67
CA ILE A 82 3.92 8.77 -9.76
C ILE A 82 3.43 7.52 -9.06
N VAL A 83 2.64 7.71 -8.01
CA VAL A 83 2.16 6.63 -7.16
C VAL A 83 0.65 6.70 -6.95
N ASN A 84 0.07 5.53 -6.73
CA ASN A 84 -1.29 5.35 -6.22
C ASN A 84 -1.19 4.52 -4.93
N TYR A 85 -1.69 5.05 -3.84
CA TYR A 85 -1.87 4.29 -2.62
C TYR A 85 -3.19 3.53 -2.71
N LEU A 86 -3.13 2.21 -2.57
CA LEU A 86 -4.36 1.43 -2.49
C LEU A 86 -5.00 1.64 -1.10
N ASP A 87 -6.32 1.79 -1.08
CA ASP A 87 -7.08 1.76 0.17
C ASP A 87 -7.34 0.32 0.61
N ASP A 88 -7.82 0.14 1.85
CA ASP A 88 -8.22 -1.17 2.34
C ASP A 88 -9.35 -1.75 1.48
N GLU A 89 -9.38 -3.07 1.36
CA GLU A 89 -10.32 -3.78 0.50
C GLU A 89 -10.26 -3.36 -0.99
N GLN A 90 -9.12 -2.86 -1.46
CA GLN A 90 -8.84 -2.65 -2.88
C GLN A 90 -7.84 -3.66 -3.40
N TYR A 91 -8.04 -4.09 -4.63
CA TYR A 91 -7.05 -4.86 -5.38
C TYR A 91 -6.73 -4.20 -6.71
N VAL A 92 -5.55 -4.47 -7.22
CA VAL A 92 -5.09 -4.00 -8.53
C VAL A 92 -4.71 -5.18 -9.40
N LYS A 93 -5.16 -5.13 -10.65
CA LYS A 93 -4.69 -5.97 -11.74
C LYS A 93 -3.71 -5.18 -12.57
N VAL A 94 -2.50 -5.70 -12.68
CA VAL A 94 -1.40 -5.06 -13.41
C VAL A 94 -0.97 -5.96 -14.54
N SER A 95 -1.09 -5.48 -15.76
CA SER A 95 -0.51 -6.06 -16.97
C SER A 95 0.71 -5.25 -17.42
N ARG A 96 1.29 -5.60 -18.57
CA ARG A 96 2.40 -4.84 -19.12
C ARG A 96 2.03 -3.39 -19.43
N ASP A 97 0.82 -3.18 -19.94
CA ASP A 97 0.41 -1.92 -20.56
C ASP A 97 -0.62 -1.12 -19.75
N GLU A 98 -1.23 -1.76 -18.75
CA GLU A 98 -2.28 -1.12 -17.94
C GLU A 98 -2.32 -1.62 -16.49
N SER A 99 -2.86 -0.76 -15.63
CA SER A 99 -3.24 -1.12 -14.27
C SER A 99 -4.70 -0.74 -14.02
N VAL A 100 -5.44 -1.63 -13.36
CA VAL A 100 -6.87 -1.43 -13.04
C VAL A 100 -7.09 -1.69 -11.57
N ILE A 101 -7.48 -0.64 -10.82
CA ILE A 101 -7.83 -0.76 -9.40
C ILE A 101 -9.32 -1.02 -9.26
N ARG A 102 -9.70 -1.94 -8.39
CA ARG A 102 -11.08 -2.31 -8.10
C ARG A 102 -11.31 -2.50 -6.59
N GLU A 103 -12.53 -2.28 -6.17
CA GLU A 103 -12.98 -2.70 -4.84
C GLU A 103 -13.06 -4.23 -4.76
N LEU A 104 -12.61 -4.80 -3.66
CA LEU A 104 -12.53 -6.25 -3.48
C LEU A 104 -13.92 -6.91 -3.49
N ARG A 105 -14.89 -6.34 -2.77
CA ARG A 105 -16.24 -6.93 -2.63
C ARG A 105 -17.14 -6.69 -3.84
N THR A 106 -17.13 -5.47 -4.38
CA THR A 106 -18.07 -5.06 -5.41
C THR A 106 -17.54 -5.22 -6.82
N ARG A 107 -16.23 -5.41 -6.97
CA ARG A 107 -15.51 -5.45 -8.26
C ARG A 107 -15.62 -4.15 -9.08
N LYS A 108 -16.16 -3.09 -8.49
CA LYS A 108 -16.29 -1.81 -9.17
C LYS A 108 -14.92 -1.18 -9.40
N PHE A 109 -14.78 -0.54 -10.55
CA PHE A 109 -13.61 0.24 -10.89
C PHE A 109 -13.43 1.39 -9.89
N VAL A 110 -12.21 1.57 -9.42
CA VAL A 110 -11.79 2.70 -8.60
C VAL A 110 -10.90 3.60 -9.45
N LYS A 111 -11.26 4.87 -9.54
CA LYS A 111 -10.43 5.85 -10.25
C LYS A 111 -9.11 6.01 -9.50
N PRO A 112 -7.95 5.84 -10.17
CA PRO A 112 -6.65 6.05 -9.55
C PRO A 112 -6.50 7.47 -9.00
N ASP A 113 -6.04 7.60 -7.76
CA ASP A 113 -5.64 8.88 -7.15
C ASP A 113 -4.12 9.02 -7.26
N ARG A 114 -3.68 9.46 -8.44
CA ARG A 114 -2.26 9.63 -8.76
C ARG A 114 -1.66 10.78 -7.97
N LYS A 115 -0.63 10.48 -7.21
CA LYS A 115 0.15 11.47 -6.46
C LYS A 115 1.58 11.50 -6.96
N GLU A 116 2.13 12.69 -7.06
CA GLU A 116 3.54 12.86 -7.37
C GLU A 116 4.35 13.01 -6.08
N ILE A 117 5.38 12.20 -5.95
CA ILE A 117 6.30 12.23 -4.81
C ILE A 117 7.34 13.33 -5.03
N LEU A 118 7.25 14.38 -4.23
CA LEU A 118 8.12 15.56 -4.34
C LEU A 118 9.40 15.47 -3.50
N TRP A 119 9.45 14.59 -2.50
CA TRP A 119 10.65 14.40 -1.69
C TRP A 119 11.70 13.57 -2.42
N GLU A 120 12.95 13.85 -2.14
CA GLU A 120 14.08 13.20 -2.78
C GLU A 120 14.51 11.93 -2.03
N ARG A 121 15.17 11.02 -2.75
CA ARG A 121 15.70 9.77 -2.20
C ARG A 121 16.69 10.01 -1.06
N GLU A 122 17.41 11.14 -1.08
CA GLU A 122 18.38 11.50 -0.04
C GLU A 122 17.74 11.55 1.35
N SER A 123 16.49 12.01 1.45
CA SER A 123 15.74 11.97 2.72
C SER A 123 15.34 10.57 3.16
N ALA A 124 15.27 9.61 2.23
CA ALA A 124 14.99 8.20 2.49
C ALA A 124 16.27 7.33 2.60
N THR A 125 17.47 7.93 2.54
CA THR A 125 18.74 7.20 2.69
C THR A 125 19.16 7.10 4.15
N LYS A 126 20.09 6.21 4.42
CA LYS A 126 20.67 6.05 5.77
C LYS A 126 21.55 7.22 6.21
N GLU A 127 21.90 8.16 5.31
CA GLU A 127 22.71 9.36 5.58
C GLU A 127 24.00 9.06 6.39
N GLY A 128 24.65 7.95 6.06
CA GLY A 128 25.89 7.52 6.75
C GLY A 128 25.66 6.65 7.99
N TYR A 129 24.44 6.45 8.43
CA TYR A 129 24.13 5.53 9.53
C TYR A 129 24.14 4.06 9.06
N ALA A 130 24.54 3.14 9.93
CA ALA A 130 24.57 1.72 9.62
C ALA A 130 23.15 1.13 9.40
N HIS A 131 22.15 1.65 10.13
CA HIS A 131 20.77 1.19 10.11
C HIS A 131 19.80 2.37 10.08
N TYR A 132 18.65 2.23 9.42
CA TYR A 132 17.57 3.21 9.41
C TYR A 132 17.06 3.53 10.82
N MET A 133 16.87 2.52 11.65
CA MET A 133 16.48 2.69 13.06
C MET A 133 17.44 3.63 13.81
N LEU A 134 18.75 3.49 13.60
CA LEU A 134 19.73 4.35 14.24
C LEU A 134 19.62 5.80 13.75
N LYS A 135 19.42 6.00 12.44
CA LYS A 135 19.15 7.34 11.87
C LYS A 135 17.92 7.95 12.52
N GLU A 136 16.80 7.25 12.55
CA GLU A 136 15.54 7.72 13.13
C GLU A 136 15.68 8.07 14.62
N ILE A 137 16.40 7.25 15.39
CA ILE A 137 16.70 7.56 16.80
C ILE A 137 17.48 8.87 16.93
N MET A 138 18.49 9.07 16.10
CA MET A 138 19.33 10.27 16.14
C MET A 138 18.62 11.53 15.64
N GLU A 139 17.61 11.37 14.80
CA GLU A 139 16.75 12.46 14.30
C GLU A 139 15.64 12.87 15.27
N GLN A 140 15.30 12.05 16.27
CA GLN A 140 14.21 12.31 17.22
C GLN A 140 14.30 13.68 17.89
N PRO A 141 15.47 14.17 18.38
CA PRO A 141 15.54 15.49 19.02
C PRO A 141 15.08 16.61 18.08
N ALA A 142 15.53 16.60 16.84
CA ALA A 142 15.15 17.60 15.84
C ALA A 142 13.69 17.46 15.41
N ALA A 143 13.18 16.23 15.31
CA ALA A 143 11.78 15.96 14.99
C ALA A 143 10.85 16.43 16.10
N LEU A 144 11.20 16.18 17.37
CA LEU A 144 10.46 16.65 18.53
C LEU A 144 10.47 18.19 18.64
N ASP A 145 11.63 18.83 18.40
CA ASP A 145 11.71 20.30 18.41
C ASP A 145 10.77 20.91 17.36
N ARG A 146 10.72 20.34 16.15
CA ARG A 146 9.77 20.77 15.10
C ARG A 146 8.31 20.51 15.49
N ALA A 147 8.04 19.35 16.11
CA ALA A 147 6.68 18.99 16.53
C ALA A 147 6.15 19.87 17.67
N ILE A 148 7.03 20.34 18.55
CA ILE A 148 6.66 21.24 19.68
C ILE A 148 6.42 22.67 19.20
N ARG A 149 7.11 23.10 18.14
CA ARG A 149 6.97 24.45 17.55
C ARG A 149 5.79 24.52 16.59
N GLN A 150 4.62 24.10 17.03
CA GLN A 150 3.36 24.26 16.30
C GLN A 150 2.85 25.69 16.40
N ASP A 151 2.02 26.09 15.44
CA ASP A 151 1.34 27.39 15.52
C ASP A 151 0.31 27.38 16.65
N ASP A 152 0.43 28.33 17.57
CA ASP A 152 -0.47 28.45 18.70
C ASP A 152 -1.93 28.67 18.28
N GLU A 153 -2.18 29.34 17.14
CA GLU A 153 -3.53 29.59 16.64
C GLU A 153 -4.17 28.28 16.17
N GLU A 154 -3.41 27.41 15.46
CA GLU A 154 -3.88 26.09 15.05
C GLU A 154 -4.17 25.18 16.25
N LEU A 155 -3.28 25.18 17.25
CA LEU A 155 -3.48 24.41 18.48
C LEU A 155 -4.72 24.87 19.27
N LEU A 156 -4.96 26.18 19.34
CA LEU A 156 -6.16 26.74 19.99
C LEU A 156 -7.42 26.38 19.21
N ALA A 157 -7.39 26.38 17.87
CA ALA A 157 -8.51 25.94 17.04
C ALA A 157 -8.86 24.48 17.27
N ILE A 158 -7.86 23.60 17.30
CA ILE A 158 -8.03 22.18 17.60
C ILE A 158 -8.59 21.98 19.02
N ALA A 159 -8.03 22.68 20.02
CA ALA A 159 -8.50 22.61 21.40
C ALA A 159 -9.97 23.07 21.52
N HIS A 160 -10.38 24.08 20.75
CA HIS A 160 -11.76 24.54 20.70
C HIS A 160 -12.69 23.48 20.11
N LEU A 161 -12.30 22.84 18.98
CA LEU A 161 -13.03 21.75 18.37
C LEU A 161 -13.21 20.58 19.33
N LEU A 162 -12.16 20.17 20.02
CA LEU A 162 -12.19 19.08 21.01
C LEU A 162 -13.12 19.38 22.20
N LYS A 163 -13.23 20.66 22.63
CA LYS A 163 -14.14 21.06 23.71
C LYS A 163 -15.60 21.13 23.28
N THR A 164 -15.87 21.44 22.01
CA THR A 164 -17.24 21.63 21.49
C THR A 164 -17.88 20.36 21.01
N HIS A 165 -17.10 19.34 20.62
CA HIS A 165 -17.60 18.06 20.18
C HIS A 165 -17.51 17.02 21.30
N ARG A 166 -18.64 16.38 21.63
CA ARG A 166 -18.76 15.40 22.73
C ARG A 166 -18.48 13.95 22.30
N THR A 167 -18.31 13.71 21.02
CA THR A 167 -18.07 12.37 20.44
C THR A 167 -16.93 12.44 19.45
N PHE A 168 -15.96 11.53 19.63
CA PHE A 168 -14.85 11.28 18.71
C PHE A 168 -15.03 9.88 18.14
#